data_e7b4b5994b62018723412d8f5abfc959
#
_entry.id   e7b4b5994b62018723412d8f5abfc959
#
_cell.length_a   1.000
_cell.length_b   1.000
_cell.length_c   1.000
_cell.angle_alpha   90.00
_cell.angle_beta   90.00
_cell.angle_gamma   90.00
#
_symmetry.space_group_name_H-M   'P 1'
#
loop_
_entity.id
_entity.type
_entity.pdbx_description
1 polymer ?
#
loop_
_entity_poly.entity_id
_entity_poly.type
_entity_poly.pdbx_seq_one_letter_code
_entity_poly.pdbx_strand_id
1 'polypeptide(L)'
;VPVDHTVEAAAFVIGDGETTLCYSGDTGPTDRLWNVLRAQPKLSALIMEVAFPNDQSQLACDSGHHTPLSLEKELRKLDPKQRDLPVLLFHIKPVFQRVVERELSKIRARNNTILQIGDEYVL
;
A
#
# COMPACT_ATOMS: atom_id res chain seq x y z
N VAL A 1 -5.07 -2.76 -12.90
CA VAL A 1 -3.62 -2.76 -13.15
C VAL A 1 -3.04 -4.07 -12.63
N PRO A 2 -2.46 -4.92 -13.47
CA PRO A 2 -1.75 -6.11 -13.01
C PRO A 2 -0.62 -5.76 -12.04
N VAL A 3 -0.47 -6.54 -10.98
CA VAL A 3 0.54 -6.36 -9.93
C VAL A 3 1.36 -7.64 -9.73
N ASP A 4 2.38 -7.57 -8.90
CA ASP A 4 3.30 -8.67 -8.66
C ASP A 4 2.85 -9.51 -7.47
N HIS A 5 2.38 -10.71 -7.76
CA HIS A 5 1.95 -11.68 -6.74
C HIS A 5 2.15 -13.10 -7.25
N THR A 6 2.08 -14.10 -6.35
CA THR A 6 2.29 -15.53 -6.67
C THR A 6 1.18 -16.14 -7.54
N VAL A 7 0.01 -15.52 -7.55
CA VAL A 7 -1.10 -15.83 -8.45
C VAL A 7 -1.48 -14.56 -9.22
N GLU A 8 -2.27 -14.70 -10.28
CA GLU A 8 -2.77 -13.56 -11.03
C GLU A 8 -3.50 -12.59 -10.09
N ALA A 9 -3.03 -11.35 -10.02
CA ALA A 9 -3.53 -10.32 -9.12
C ALA A 9 -3.57 -8.95 -9.81
N ALA A 10 -4.46 -8.08 -9.33
CA ALA A 10 -4.61 -6.74 -9.87
C ALA A 10 -4.92 -5.71 -8.79
N ALA A 11 -4.33 -4.54 -8.93
CA ALA A 11 -4.77 -3.33 -8.24
C ALA A 11 -5.90 -2.65 -9.02
N PHE A 12 -6.73 -1.92 -8.30
CA PHE A 12 -7.85 -1.16 -8.84
C PHE A 12 -7.64 0.33 -8.63
N VAL A 13 -7.82 1.10 -9.70
CA VAL A 13 -7.84 2.56 -9.66
C VAL A 13 -9.29 2.97 -9.93
N ILE A 14 -9.94 3.52 -8.91
CA ILE A 14 -11.38 3.78 -8.87
C ILE A 14 -11.58 5.28 -8.75
N GLY A 15 -12.36 5.86 -9.63
CA GLY A 15 -12.66 7.29 -9.62
C GLY A 15 -14.12 7.58 -9.92
N ASP A 16 -14.64 8.68 -9.35
CA ASP A 16 -15.98 9.20 -9.60
C ASP A 16 -15.99 10.46 -10.50
N GLY A 17 -14.81 10.86 -10.99
CA GLY A 17 -14.58 12.07 -11.76
C GLY A 17 -14.08 13.25 -10.93
N GLU A 18 -14.27 13.24 -9.63
CA GLU A 18 -13.76 14.27 -8.69
C GLU A 18 -12.55 13.78 -7.89
N THR A 19 -12.61 12.53 -7.42
CA THR A 19 -11.54 11.88 -6.66
C THR A 19 -11.14 10.56 -7.30
N THR A 20 -9.95 10.08 -6.99
CA THR A 20 -9.44 8.77 -7.43
C THR A 20 -8.82 8.05 -6.23
N LEU A 21 -9.21 6.80 -6.05
CA LEU A 21 -8.69 5.89 -5.03
C LEU A 21 -7.92 4.76 -5.68
N CYS A 22 -6.81 4.38 -5.10
CA CYS A 22 -6.13 3.12 -5.44
C CYS A 22 -6.36 2.07 -4.35
N TYR A 23 -6.76 0.86 -4.75
CA TYR A 23 -6.74 -0.35 -3.92
C TYR A 23 -5.74 -1.33 -4.51
N SER A 24 -4.68 -1.65 -3.75
CA SER A 24 -3.56 -2.44 -4.28
C SER A 24 -3.88 -3.91 -4.55
N GLY A 25 -4.86 -4.47 -3.83
CA GLY A 25 -4.91 -5.93 -3.70
C GLY A 25 -3.64 -6.45 -3.05
N ASP A 26 -3.42 -7.76 -3.08
CA ASP A 26 -2.19 -8.37 -2.62
C ASP A 26 -1.09 -8.17 -3.68
N THR A 27 0.03 -7.59 -3.28
CA THR A 27 1.14 -7.28 -4.19
C THR A 27 2.47 -7.13 -3.46
N GLY A 28 3.52 -7.65 -4.06
CA GLY A 28 4.89 -7.23 -3.78
C GLY A 28 5.29 -5.96 -4.55
N PRO A 29 6.59 -5.62 -4.54
CA PRO A 29 7.11 -4.48 -5.29
C PRO A 29 6.80 -4.57 -6.78
N THR A 30 6.28 -3.48 -7.36
CA THR A 30 5.92 -3.40 -8.79
C THR A 30 6.08 -1.97 -9.32
N ASP A 31 6.59 -1.81 -10.53
CA ASP A 31 6.71 -0.47 -11.14
C ASP A 31 5.43 -0.06 -11.89
N ARG A 32 4.70 -1.04 -12.40
CA ARG A 32 3.52 -0.79 -13.24
C ARG A 32 2.45 0.01 -12.51
N LEU A 33 2.14 -0.33 -11.26
CA LEU A 33 1.15 0.38 -10.45
C LEU A 33 1.54 1.85 -10.28
N TRP A 34 2.77 2.12 -9.89
CA TRP A 34 3.25 3.48 -9.64
C TRP A 34 3.28 4.34 -10.90
N ASN A 35 3.59 3.74 -12.07
CA ASN A 35 3.49 4.44 -13.34
C ASN A 35 2.07 4.91 -13.62
N VAL A 36 1.07 4.07 -13.33
CA VAL A 36 -0.35 4.43 -13.49
C VAL A 36 -0.75 5.51 -12.49
N LEU A 37 -0.34 5.37 -11.21
CA LEU A 37 -0.74 6.29 -10.15
C LEU A 37 -0.16 7.69 -10.32
N ARG A 38 1.10 7.81 -10.78
CA ARG A 38 1.70 9.12 -11.10
C ARG A 38 0.91 9.90 -12.15
N ALA A 39 0.24 9.20 -13.06
CA ALA A 39 -0.59 9.80 -14.09
C ALA A 39 -2.01 10.17 -13.62
N GLN A 40 -2.37 9.92 -12.34
CA GLN A 40 -3.69 10.26 -11.80
C GLN A 40 -3.67 11.62 -11.08
N PRO A 41 -4.14 12.70 -11.72
CA PRO A 41 -4.08 14.05 -11.12
C PRO A 41 -5.01 14.22 -9.92
N LYS A 42 -6.04 13.39 -9.81
CA LYS A 42 -7.06 13.43 -8.76
C LYS A 42 -6.89 12.30 -7.73
N LEU A 43 -5.70 11.66 -7.69
CA LEU A 43 -5.42 10.63 -6.70
C LEU A 43 -5.55 11.23 -5.30
N SER A 44 -6.45 10.68 -4.50
CA SER A 44 -6.85 11.22 -3.19
C SER A 44 -6.43 10.33 -2.03
N ALA A 45 -6.32 9.03 -2.25
CA ALA A 45 -5.89 8.09 -1.22
C ALA A 45 -5.39 6.78 -1.83
N LEU A 46 -4.63 6.03 -1.03
CA LEU A 46 -4.14 4.70 -1.33
C LEU A 46 -4.61 3.72 -0.26
N ILE A 47 -5.16 2.58 -0.67
CA ILE A 47 -5.36 1.41 0.19
C ILE A 47 -4.31 0.38 -0.21
N MET A 48 -3.33 0.14 0.66
CA MET A 48 -2.15 -0.67 0.37
C MET A 48 -2.03 -1.83 1.33
N GLU A 49 -1.63 -2.99 0.80
CA GLU A 49 -1.33 -4.14 1.64
C GLU A 49 0.02 -4.00 2.33
N VAL A 50 0.12 -4.57 3.52
CA VAL A 50 1.38 -4.84 4.23
C VAL A 50 1.19 -6.08 5.08
N ALA A 51 1.87 -7.18 4.77
CA ALA A 51 1.52 -8.48 5.35
C ALA A 51 2.47 -8.94 6.45
N PHE A 52 3.76 -8.67 6.31
CA PHE A 52 4.82 -9.26 7.12
C PHE A 52 5.73 -8.19 7.76
N PRO A 53 6.36 -8.49 8.92
CA PRO A 53 7.38 -7.63 9.48
C PRO A 53 8.66 -7.62 8.65
N ASN A 54 9.53 -6.63 8.88
CA ASN A 54 10.77 -6.45 8.12
C ASN A 54 11.74 -7.63 8.22
N ASP A 55 11.77 -8.33 9.34
CA ASP A 55 12.61 -9.52 9.53
C ASP A 55 12.14 -10.75 8.74
N GLN A 56 10.90 -10.70 8.18
CA GLN A 56 10.34 -11.70 7.28
C GLN A 56 10.39 -11.27 5.80
N SER A 57 11.37 -10.46 5.43
CA SER A 57 11.46 -9.89 4.08
C SER A 57 11.59 -10.94 2.98
N GLN A 58 12.27 -12.06 3.24
CA GLN A 58 12.37 -13.14 2.27
C GLN A 58 11.02 -13.80 2.03
N LEU A 59 10.27 -14.11 3.09
CA LEU A 59 8.93 -14.69 2.98
C LEU A 59 7.97 -13.73 2.28
N ALA A 60 8.03 -12.44 2.59
CA ALA A 60 7.25 -11.42 1.91
C ALA A 60 7.56 -11.39 0.40
N CYS A 61 8.84 -11.39 0.03
CA CYS A 61 9.26 -11.44 -1.36
C CYS A 61 8.76 -12.69 -2.08
N ASP A 62 8.98 -13.87 -1.49
CA ASP A 62 8.62 -15.16 -2.09
C ASP A 62 7.11 -15.34 -2.24
N SER A 63 6.31 -14.72 -1.39
CA SER A 63 4.84 -14.76 -1.42
C SER A 63 4.18 -13.57 -2.12
N GLY A 64 4.97 -12.60 -2.63
CA GLY A 64 4.43 -11.44 -3.36
C GLY A 64 3.68 -10.47 -2.46
N HIS A 65 4.26 -10.12 -1.32
CA HIS A 65 3.70 -9.19 -0.33
C HIS A 65 4.71 -8.12 0.12
N HIS A 66 4.20 -7.11 0.85
CA HIS A 66 5.03 -6.07 1.44
C HIS A 66 5.37 -6.31 2.91
N THR A 67 6.56 -5.83 3.27
CA THR A 67 6.94 -5.43 4.62
C THR A 67 6.84 -3.90 4.74
N PRO A 68 6.83 -3.32 5.96
CA PRO A 68 6.89 -1.86 6.12
C PRO A 68 8.02 -1.19 5.33
N LEU A 69 9.23 -1.75 5.34
CA LEU A 69 10.37 -1.20 4.57
C LEU A 69 10.19 -1.29 3.06
N SER A 70 9.68 -2.41 2.54
CA SER A 70 9.44 -2.52 1.10
C SER A 70 8.32 -1.59 0.65
N LEU A 71 7.24 -1.46 1.44
CA LEU A 71 6.17 -0.51 1.18
C LEU A 71 6.69 0.94 1.18
N GLU A 72 7.52 1.32 2.15
CA GLU A 72 8.12 2.65 2.18
C GLU A 72 8.92 2.96 0.90
N LYS A 73 9.70 2.01 0.42
CA LYS A 73 10.45 2.15 -0.86
C LYS A 73 9.50 2.35 -2.04
N GLU A 74 8.43 1.58 -2.07
CA GLU A 74 7.42 1.69 -3.14
C GLU A 74 6.72 3.05 -3.12
N LEU A 75 6.29 3.53 -1.95
CA LEU A 75 5.64 4.84 -1.81
C LEU A 75 6.51 6.01 -2.28
N ARG A 76 7.84 5.87 -2.24
CA ARG A 76 8.77 6.88 -2.77
C ARG A 76 8.71 7.01 -4.30
N LYS A 77 8.12 6.05 -5.00
CA LYS A 77 7.91 6.10 -6.46
C LYS A 77 6.77 7.04 -6.87
N LEU A 78 5.94 7.49 -5.92
CA LEU A 78 4.93 8.52 -6.17
C LEU A 78 5.57 9.87 -6.55
N ASP A 79 4.85 10.65 -7.33
CA ASP A 79 5.22 12.05 -7.56
C ASP A 79 5.33 12.79 -6.21
N PRO A 80 6.30 13.71 -6.04
CA PRO A 80 6.42 14.50 -4.81
C PRO A 80 5.12 15.17 -4.36
N LYS A 81 4.26 15.57 -5.29
CA LYS A 81 2.94 16.16 -5.01
C LYS A 81 1.93 15.16 -4.41
N GLN A 82 2.15 13.86 -4.61
CA GLN A 82 1.29 12.77 -4.16
C GLN A 82 1.79 12.11 -2.86
N ARG A 83 2.93 12.52 -2.31
CA ARG A 83 3.57 11.84 -1.16
C ARG A 83 2.89 12.08 0.18
N ASP A 84 2.03 13.10 0.28
CA ASP A 84 1.28 13.42 1.50
C ASP A 84 -0.15 12.84 1.49
N LEU A 85 -0.48 12.02 0.49
CA LEU A 85 -1.77 11.36 0.42
C LEU A 85 -1.96 10.37 1.57
N PRO A 86 -3.20 10.22 2.06
CA PRO A 86 -3.53 9.16 3.02
C PRO A 86 -3.21 7.78 2.46
N VAL A 87 -2.51 6.97 3.26
CA VAL A 87 -2.22 5.57 2.97
C VAL A 87 -2.93 4.71 4.01
N LEU A 88 -3.97 4.01 3.59
CA LEU A 88 -4.76 3.13 4.43
C LEU A 88 -4.22 1.71 4.27
N LEU A 89 -3.85 1.08 5.39
CA LEU A 89 -3.09 -0.16 5.39
C LEU A 89 -3.96 -1.35 5.82
N PHE A 90 -3.84 -2.45 5.10
CA PHE A 90 -4.58 -3.68 5.38
C PHE A 90 -3.70 -4.92 5.21
N HIS A 91 -4.26 -6.12 5.43
CA HIS A 91 -3.66 -7.44 5.21
C HIS A 91 -2.57 -7.84 6.19
N ILE A 92 -2.39 -7.13 7.31
CA ILE A 92 -1.40 -7.51 8.32
C ILE A 92 -1.75 -8.90 8.87
N LYS A 93 -0.80 -9.82 8.82
CA LYS A 93 -0.98 -11.16 9.39
C LYS A 93 -1.15 -11.04 10.92
N PRO A 94 -2.21 -11.60 11.52
CA PRO A 94 -2.53 -11.39 12.94
C PRO A 94 -1.39 -11.71 13.89
N VAL A 95 -0.61 -12.74 13.61
CA VAL A 95 0.54 -13.17 14.43
C VAL A 95 1.65 -12.12 14.46
N PHE A 96 1.73 -11.24 13.46
CA PHE A 96 2.74 -10.18 13.33
C PHE A 96 2.21 -8.77 13.63
N GLN A 97 0.94 -8.64 14.01
CA GLN A 97 0.25 -7.35 14.17
C GLN A 97 1.08 -6.32 14.95
N ARG A 98 1.52 -6.66 16.15
CA ARG A 98 2.26 -5.73 17.03
C ARG A 98 3.60 -5.29 16.46
N VAL A 99 4.33 -6.20 15.82
CA VAL A 99 5.64 -5.91 15.22
C VAL A 99 5.47 -4.98 14.02
N VAL A 100 4.53 -5.32 13.14
CA VAL A 100 4.24 -4.51 11.93
C VAL A 100 3.74 -3.12 12.32
N GLU A 101 2.84 -2.98 13.29
CA GLU A 101 2.38 -1.68 13.80
C GLU A 101 3.54 -0.83 14.30
N ARG A 102 4.45 -1.41 15.06
CA ARG A 102 5.65 -0.72 15.56
C ARG A 102 6.56 -0.26 14.43
N GLU A 103 6.79 -1.11 13.44
CA GLU A 103 7.62 -0.78 12.29
C GLU A 103 6.98 0.28 11.40
N LEU A 104 5.67 0.22 11.17
CA LEU A 104 4.90 1.23 10.43
C LEU A 104 4.97 2.61 11.11
N SER A 105 4.98 2.65 12.44
CA SER A 105 5.11 3.91 13.19
C SER A 105 6.44 4.63 12.94
N LYS A 106 7.45 3.91 12.46
CA LYS A 106 8.80 4.43 12.19
C LYS A 106 9.00 4.83 10.73
N ILE A 107 8.12 4.43 9.81
CA ILE A 107 8.26 4.82 8.41
C ILE A 107 7.80 6.26 8.21
N ARG A 108 8.46 6.96 7.26
CA ARG A 108 8.27 8.39 7.02
C ARG A 108 7.03 8.74 6.20
N ALA A 109 6.24 7.76 5.79
CA ALA A 109 4.93 7.99 5.19
C ALA A 109 4.01 8.58 6.26
N ARG A 110 3.88 9.90 6.26
CA ARG A 110 3.30 10.70 7.37
C ARG A 110 1.82 10.44 7.62
N ASN A 111 1.09 9.88 6.65
CA ASN A 111 -0.36 9.69 6.70
C ASN A 111 -0.74 8.22 6.56
N ASN A 112 0.02 7.29 7.14
CA ASN A 112 -0.39 5.90 7.16
C ASN A 112 -1.33 5.60 8.34
N THR A 113 -2.38 4.85 8.06
CA THR A 113 -3.38 4.43 9.05
C THR A 113 -3.72 2.96 8.80
N ILE A 114 -3.71 2.15 9.84
CA ILE A 114 -4.12 0.75 9.76
C ILE A 114 -5.64 0.69 9.81
N LEU A 115 -6.25 0.11 8.78
CA LEU A 115 -7.70 -0.07 8.69
C LEU A 115 -8.21 -1.03 9.76
N GLN A 116 -9.31 -0.66 10.38
CA GLN A 116 -10.08 -1.51 11.30
C GLN A 116 -11.43 -1.86 10.66
N ILE A 117 -11.96 -3.04 11.02
CA ILE A 117 -13.30 -3.43 10.56
C ILE A 117 -14.33 -2.43 11.07
N GLY A 118 -15.10 -1.85 10.15
CA GLY A 118 -16.13 -0.86 10.47
C GLY A 118 -15.68 0.59 10.34
N ASP A 119 -14.38 0.85 10.03
CA ASP A 119 -13.91 2.20 9.74
C ASP A 119 -14.59 2.77 8.48
N GLU A 120 -14.90 4.06 8.52
CA GLU A 120 -15.44 4.83 7.42
C GLU A 120 -14.52 6.01 7.13
N TYR A 121 -14.23 6.25 5.85
CA TYR A 121 -13.40 7.37 5.38
C TYR A 121 -14.12 8.14 4.28
N VAL A 122 -14.07 9.46 4.35
CA VAL A 122 -14.50 10.38 3.28
C VAL A 122 -13.25 10.90 2.59
N LEU A 123 -13.18 10.74 1.27
CA LEU A 123 -12.02 11.08 0.43
C LEU A 123 -12.27 12.35 -0.38
#